data_df340ffc10fd26e152c000f7edea80f6
#
_entry.id   df340ffc10fd26e152c000f7edea80f6
#
_cell.length_a   1.000
_cell.length_b   1.000
_cell.length_c   1.000
_cell.angle_alpha   90.00
_cell.angle_beta   90.00
_cell.angle_gamma   90.00
#
_symmetry.space_group_name_H-M   'P 1'
#
loop_
_entity.id
_entity.type
_entity.pdbx_description
1 polymer ?
#
loop_
_entity_poly.entity_id
_entity_poly.type
_entity_poly.pdbx_seq_one_letter_code
_entity_poly.pdbx_strand_id
1 'polypeptide(L)'
;MKALPNTGIEGTYTYYNDQPTTNVTQATKEDEKNDDEPVIFVKEIVETRVVNFSQDKHELTDDERALAEQIVACEAGADSLEGQMAVAQCLYDSAVLDGLTIQQVFKKYGYSTLYNRKVTAENELAVSMVFDYGAKISDKPIQWFVTPAAAPSSWHERGATFAGQFGAHRFYYDSKLVMDDAE
;
A
#
# COMPACT_ATOMS: atom_id res chain seq x y z
N MET A 1 -18.94 28.30 -6.73
CA MET A 1 -17.95 27.95 -5.69
C MET A 1 -16.60 27.86 -6.38
N LYS A 2 -15.60 28.63 -5.95
CA LYS A 2 -14.25 28.55 -6.52
C LYS A 2 -13.52 27.39 -5.85
N ALA A 3 -13.07 26.40 -6.63
CA ALA A 3 -12.17 25.37 -6.15
C ALA A 3 -10.87 26.01 -5.65
N LEU A 4 -10.44 25.64 -4.45
CA LEU A 4 -9.13 26.00 -3.93
C LEU A 4 -8.08 25.16 -4.67
N PRO A 5 -6.89 25.71 -4.96
CA PRO A 5 -5.84 24.97 -5.61
C PRO A 5 -5.38 23.80 -4.70
N ASN A 6 -5.32 22.62 -5.29
CA ASN A 6 -4.75 21.43 -4.65
C ASN A 6 -3.25 21.67 -4.45
N THR A 7 -2.85 22.02 -3.24
CA THR A 7 -1.43 22.08 -2.87
C THR A 7 -1.03 20.67 -2.47
N GLY A 8 -0.50 19.89 -3.41
CA GLY A 8 0.09 18.59 -3.12
C GLY A 8 1.12 18.74 -1.99
N ILE A 9 0.88 18.07 -0.88
CA ILE A 9 1.82 17.99 0.24
C ILE A 9 2.62 16.72 0.03
N GLU A 10 3.89 16.86 -0.36
CA GLU A 10 4.82 15.73 -0.31
C GLU A 10 5.20 15.49 1.16
N GLY A 11 4.83 14.33 1.68
CA GLY A 11 5.19 13.90 3.04
C GLY A 11 6.19 12.76 2.99
N THR A 12 7.27 12.87 3.78
CA THR A 12 8.23 11.77 3.97
C THR A 12 7.93 11.10 5.30
N TYR A 13 7.60 9.81 5.25
CA TYR A 13 7.38 9.00 6.44
C TYR A 13 8.54 8.01 6.59
N THR A 14 9.04 7.92 7.83
CA THR A 14 10.07 6.95 8.19
C THR A 14 9.40 5.79 8.90
N TYR A 15 9.46 4.60 8.32
CA TYR A 15 8.97 3.38 8.95
C TYR A 15 10.14 2.59 9.54
N TYR A 16 10.00 2.15 10.77
CA TYR A 16 10.90 1.20 11.38
C TYR A 16 10.40 -0.21 11.08
N ASN A 17 11.20 -0.97 10.35
CA ASN A 17 10.89 -2.38 10.12
C ASN A 17 11.56 -3.21 11.21
N ASP A 18 10.77 -3.73 12.15
CA ASP A 18 11.24 -4.57 13.27
C ASP A 18 11.68 -5.99 12.87
N GLN A 19 11.82 -6.27 11.58
CA GLN A 19 12.38 -7.53 11.12
C GLN A 19 13.90 -7.39 10.97
N PRO A 20 14.71 -8.20 11.71
CA PRO A 20 16.15 -8.14 11.61
C PRO A 20 16.63 -8.72 10.28
N THR A 21 16.84 -7.88 9.29
CA THR A 21 17.64 -8.25 8.12
C THR A 21 19.11 -8.09 8.46
N THR A 22 19.74 -9.19 8.88
CA THR A 22 21.19 -9.26 9.10
C THR A 22 21.93 -9.23 7.77
N ASN A 23 22.26 -8.06 7.28
CA ASN A 23 23.33 -7.90 6.33
C ASN A 23 24.57 -7.41 7.08
N VAL A 24 25.39 -8.38 7.52
CA VAL A 24 26.70 -8.10 8.13
C VAL A 24 27.67 -7.80 7.01
N THR A 25 27.98 -6.53 6.79
CA THR A 25 29.13 -6.15 5.98
C THR A 25 30.34 -6.04 6.91
N GLN A 26 31.28 -6.99 6.81
CA GLN A 26 32.55 -6.90 7.51
C GLN A 26 33.35 -5.71 6.95
N ALA A 27 33.59 -4.71 7.78
CA ALA A 27 34.60 -3.70 7.51
C ALA A 27 35.97 -4.26 7.91
N THR A 28 36.90 -4.29 6.97
CA THR A 28 38.33 -4.64 7.20
C THR A 28 38.99 -3.58 8.07
N LYS A 29 39.65 -4.03 9.14
CA LYS A 29 40.47 -3.20 10.02
C LYS A 29 41.80 -2.86 9.32
N GLU A 30 42.18 -1.61 9.36
CA GLU A 30 43.59 -1.20 9.41
C GLU A 30 43.98 -0.86 10.85
N ASP A 31 45.14 -1.32 11.23
CA ASP A 31 45.74 -1.38 12.56
C ASP A 31 45.59 -0.18 13.47
N GLU A 32 45.06 -0.41 14.69
CA GLU A 32 45.63 0.11 15.93
C GLU A 32 45.18 -0.74 17.13
N LYS A 33 46.16 -1.15 17.97
CA LYS A 33 45.94 -1.91 19.21
C LYS A 33 45.19 -1.09 20.22
N ASN A 34 44.03 -1.56 20.60
CA ASN A 34 43.46 -1.34 21.93
C ASN A 34 42.50 -2.50 22.28
N ASP A 35 42.63 -2.99 23.51
CA ASP A 35 41.83 -4.09 24.08
C ASP A 35 40.42 -3.59 24.42
N ASP A 36 39.61 -3.34 23.40
CA ASP A 36 38.18 -3.04 23.57
C ASP A 36 37.36 -4.01 22.70
N GLU A 37 36.28 -4.48 23.25
CA GLU A 37 35.33 -5.35 22.59
C GLU A 37 34.89 -4.77 21.23
N PRO A 38 34.62 -5.62 20.22
CA PRO A 38 34.24 -5.13 18.90
C PRO A 38 32.93 -4.34 18.99
N VAL A 39 33.03 -3.02 18.78
CA VAL A 39 31.85 -2.18 18.63
C VAL A 39 31.19 -2.52 17.30
N ILE A 40 30.10 -3.26 17.34
CA ILE A 40 29.27 -3.55 16.16
C ILE A 40 28.43 -2.30 15.87
N PHE A 41 28.85 -1.53 14.87
CA PHE A 41 27.97 -0.48 14.33
C PHE A 41 26.90 -1.14 13.45
N VAL A 42 25.71 -1.29 14.00
CA VAL A 42 24.53 -1.60 13.19
C VAL A 42 24.15 -0.33 12.44
N LYS A 43 24.46 -0.27 11.16
CA LYS A 43 23.95 0.78 10.29
C LYS A 43 22.50 0.43 9.97
N GLU A 44 21.58 1.03 10.68
CA GLU A 44 20.16 0.92 10.40
C GLU A 44 19.91 1.51 9.00
N ILE A 45 19.51 0.67 8.05
CA ILE A 45 19.11 1.13 6.72
C ILE A 45 17.66 1.55 6.84
N VAL A 46 17.45 2.84 7.01
CA VAL A 46 16.12 3.44 6.93
C VAL A 46 15.77 3.58 5.45
N GLU A 47 14.94 2.70 4.94
CA GLU A 47 14.32 2.92 3.62
C GLU A 47 13.29 4.04 3.76
N THR A 48 13.62 5.22 3.25
CA THR A 48 12.67 6.31 3.15
C THR A 48 11.90 6.16 1.85
N ARG A 49 10.60 5.87 1.93
CA ARG A 49 9.70 5.86 0.79
C ARG A 49 8.90 7.15 0.75
N VAL A 50 8.82 7.74 -0.42
CA VAL A 50 7.99 8.92 -0.64
C VAL A 50 6.57 8.44 -0.91
N VAL A 51 5.63 8.83 -0.07
CA VAL A 51 4.20 8.61 -0.27
C VAL A 51 3.62 9.87 -0.92
N ASN A 52 2.97 9.70 -2.06
CA ASN A 52 2.31 10.79 -2.75
C ASN A 52 0.91 11.03 -2.15
N PHE A 53 0.60 12.25 -1.74
CA PHE A 53 -0.69 12.69 -1.19
C PHE A 53 -1.48 13.49 -2.24
N SER A 54 -1.68 12.92 -3.41
CA SER A 54 -2.26 13.63 -4.54
C SER A 54 -3.69 13.23 -4.90
N GLN A 55 -4.25 12.21 -4.22
CA GLN A 55 -5.64 11.85 -4.49
C GLN A 55 -6.62 12.61 -3.59
N ASP A 56 -7.84 12.77 -4.05
CA ASP A 56 -8.92 13.36 -3.27
C ASP A 56 -9.24 12.48 -2.05
N LYS A 57 -9.67 13.12 -0.98
CA LYS A 57 -10.15 12.40 0.21
C LYS A 57 -11.53 11.83 -0.09
N HIS A 58 -11.78 10.64 0.43
CA HIS A 58 -13.08 9.99 0.32
C HIS A 58 -13.59 9.69 1.73
N GLU A 59 -14.63 10.42 2.15
CA GLU A 59 -15.22 10.23 3.46
C GLU A 59 -15.94 8.88 3.54
N LEU A 60 -15.52 8.08 4.50
CA LEU A 60 -16.14 6.81 4.81
C LEU A 60 -17.13 6.98 5.97
N THR A 61 -18.30 6.36 5.87
CA THR A 61 -19.15 6.11 7.05
C THR A 61 -18.43 5.16 8.01
N ASP A 62 -18.87 5.12 9.29
CA ASP A 62 -18.29 4.21 10.28
C ASP A 62 -18.36 2.74 9.84
N ASP A 63 -19.48 2.32 9.22
CA ASP A 63 -19.64 0.97 8.70
C ASP A 63 -18.74 0.66 7.50
N GLU A 64 -18.53 1.64 6.62
CA GLU A 64 -17.60 1.50 5.49
C GLU A 64 -16.15 1.43 5.95
N ARG A 65 -15.79 2.24 6.93
CA ARG A 65 -14.46 2.22 7.54
C ARG A 65 -14.17 0.87 8.17
N ALA A 66 -15.05 0.39 9.02
CA ALA A 66 -14.89 -0.91 9.66
C ALA A 66 -14.76 -2.05 8.63
N LEU A 67 -15.53 -1.98 7.53
CA LEU A 67 -15.45 -2.95 6.45
C LEU A 67 -14.12 -2.84 5.67
N ALA A 68 -13.67 -1.63 5.33
CA ALA A 68 -12.41 -1.41 4.63
C ALA A 68 -11.22 -1.92 5.46
N GLU A 69 -11.17 -1.59 6.75
CA GLU A 69 -10.14 -2.07 7.67
C GLU A 69 -10.15 -3.60 7.79
N GLN A 70 -11.34 -4.21 7.86
CA GLN A 70 -11.48 -5.66 7.89
C GLN A 70 -11.01 -6.32 6.59
N ILE A 71 -11.29 -5.72 5.42
CA ILE A 71 -10.79 -6.21 4.12
C ILE A 71 -9.26 -6.13 4.10
N VAL A 72 -8.67 -4.99 4.46
CA VAL A 72 -7.21 -4.83 4.51
C VAL A 72 -6.58 -5.86 5.45
N ALA A 73 -7.17 -6.08 6.63
CA ALA A 73 -6.70 -7.09 7.58
C ALA A 73 -6.76 -8.52 6.99
N CYS A 74 -7.80 -8.84 6.22
CA CYS A 74 -7.96 -10.16 5.62
C CYS A 74 -7.04 -10.40 4.43
N GLU A 75 -6.93 -9.41 3.55
CA GLU A 75 -6.19 -9.55 2.29
C GLU A 75 -4.68 -9.30 2.46
N ALA A 76 -4.29 -8.34 3.28
CA ALA A 76 -2.90 -7.90 3.42
C ALA A 76 -2.42 -7.76 4.88
N GLY A 77 -3.12 -8.30 5.87
CA GLY A 77 -2.79 -8.11 7.28
C GLY A 77 -1.45 -8.71 7.75
N ALA A 78 -0.77 -9.47 6.90
CA ALA A 78 0.58 -9.98 7.14
C ALA A 78 1.63 -9.26 6.26
N ASP A 79 1.20 -8.31 5.45
CA ASP A 79 2.05 -7.52 4.57
C ASP A 79 2.65 -6.32 5.28
N SER A 80 3.65 -5.71 4.64
CA SER A 80 4.13 -4.38 5.03
C SER A 80 3.01 -3.34 4.95
N LEU A 81 3.15 -2.22 5.64
CA LEU A 81 2.21 -1.11 5.55
C LEU A 81 1.98 -0.65 4.10
N GLU A 82 3.01 -0.67 3.26
CA GLU A 82 2.89 -0.37 1.82
C GLU A 82 1.93 -1.34 1.12
N GLY A 83 2.04 -2.65 1.37
CA GLY A 83 1.13 -3.65 0.82
C GLY A 83 -0.31 -3.47 1.31
N GLN A 84 -0.48 -3.15 2.59
CA GLN A 84 -1.78 -2.84 3.18
C GLN A 84 -2.39 -1.57 2.57
N MET A 85 -1.60 -0.50 2.39
CA MET A 85 -2.02 0.73 1.72
C MET A 85 -2.38 0.49 0.26
N ALA A 86 -1.67 -0.39 -0.44
CA ALA A 86 -2.00 -0.74 -1.83
C ALA A 86 -3.37 -1.45 -1.93
N VAL A 87 -3.71 -2.32 -0.97
CA VAL A 87 -5.06 -2.91 -0.90
C VAL A 87 -6.11 -1.84 -0.56
N ALA A 88 -5.81 -0.92 0.36
CA ALA A 88 -6.69 0.21 0.67
C ALA A 88 -6.90 1.12 -0.55
N GLN A 89 -5.84 1.42 -1.33
CA GLN A 89 -5.95 2.19 -2.58
C GLN A 89 -6.78 1.43 -3.63
N CYS A 90 -6.65 0.11 -3.71
CA CYS A 90 -7.48 -0.70 -4.61
C CYS A 90 -8.98 -0.59 -4.28
N LEU A 91 -9.33 -0.55 -2.99
CA LEU A 91 -10.72 -0.28 -2.56
C LEU A 91 -11.16 1.14 -2.94
N TYR A 92 -10.32 2.14 -2.67
CA TYR A 92 -10.59 3.54 -2.99
C TYR A 92 -10.80 3.72 -4.51
N ASP A 93 -9.84 3.29 -5.32
CA ASP A 93 -9.90 3.45 -6.77
C ASP A 93 -11.13 2.75 -7.37
N SER A 94 -11.44 1.54 -6.88
CA SER A 94 -12.65 0.81 -7.31
C SER A 94 -13.93 1.54 -6.91
N ALA A 95 -13.98 2.14 -5.72
CA ALA A 95 -15.15 2.91 -5.28
C ALA A 95 -15.36 4.16 -6.14
N VAL A 96 -14.28 4.91 -6.39
CA VAL A 96 -14.34 6.15 -7.16
C VAL A 96 -14.66 5.89 -8.64
N LEU A 97 -13.94 4.97 -9.27
CA LEU A 97 -14.10 4.67 -10.70
C LEU A 97 -15.47 4.09 -11.05
N ASP A 98 -16.01 3.28 -10.15
CA ASP A 98 -17.31 2.63 -10.37
C ASP A 98 -18.50 3.41 -9.78
N GLY A 99 -18.25 4.46 -8.98
CA GLY A 99 -19.27 5.20 -8.26
C GLY A 99 -19.97 4.33 -7.21
N LEU A 100 -19.24 3.49 -6.51
CA LEU A 100 -19.77 2.47 -5.58
C LEU A 100 -19.41 2.77 -4.13
N THR A 101 -20.24 2.30 -3.20
CA THR A 101 -19.91 2.21 -1.77
C THR A 101 -18.91 1.09 -1.52
N ILE A 102 -18.22 1.11 -0.37
CA ILE A 102 -17.28 0.02 -0.01
C ILE A 102 -17.99 -1.33 0.09
N GLN A 103 -19.25 -1.37 0.55
CA GLN A 103 -20.05 -2.60 0.56
C GLN A 103 -20.33 -3.15 -0.84
N GLN A 104 -20.52 -2.26 -1.82
CA GLN A 104 -20.75 -2.64 -3.21
C GLN A 104 -19.46 -3.09 -3.87
N VAL A 105 -18.34 -2.40 -3.61
CA VAL A 105 -16.98 -2.80 -4.03
C VAL A 105 -16.66 -4.19 -3.49
N PHE A 106 -16.86 -4.41 -2.18
CA PHE A 106 -16.65 -5.71 -1.54
C PHE A 106 -17.36 -6.85 -2.28
N LYS A 107 -18.63 -6.65 -2.63
CA LYS A 107 -19.44 -7.65 -3.34
C LYS A 107 -19.02 -7.83 -4.78
N LYS A 108 -18.74 -6.72 -5.48
CA LYS A 108 -18.40 -6.73 -6.91
C LYS A 108 -17.05 -7.39 -7.18
N TYR A 109 -16.05 -7.10 -6.36
CA TYR A 109 -14.68 -7.57 -6.56
C TYR A 109 -14.37 -8.86 -5.80
N GLY A 110 -15.27 -9.32 -4.93
CA GLY A 110 -15.17 -10.62 -4.26
C GLY A 110 -14.10 -10.65 -3.17
N TYR A 111 -13.89 -9.56 -2.47
CA TYR A 111 -12.96 -9.52 -1.33
C TYR A 111 -13.37 -10.49 -0.22
N SER A 112 -12.37 -10.98 0.51
CA SER A 112 -12.60 -11.91 1.61
C SER A 112 -12.72 -11.17 2.95
N THR A 113 -13.76 -11.50 3.72
CA THR A 113 -13.86 -11.16 5.15
C THR A 113 -14.03 -12.41 6.02
N LEU A 114 -13.85 -13.58 5.40
CA LEU A 114 -14.21 -14.87 6.01
C LEU A 114 -13.36 -15.27 7.21
N TYR A 115 -12.26 -14.58 7.45
CA TYR A 115 -11.28 -15.08 8.41
C TYR A 115 -11.28 -14.38 9.75
N ASN A 116 -12.24 -13.50 10.03
CA ASN A 116 -12.32 -12.77 11.31
C ASN A 116 -10.93 -12.36 11.85
N ARG A 117 -10.05 -11.95 10.94
CA ARG A 117 -8.76 -11.44 11.35
C ARG A 117 -8.98 -10.22 12.21
N LYS A 118 -8.27 -10.16 13.32
CA LYS A 118 -8.30 -8.98 14.16
C LYS A 118 -7.71 -7.82 13.37
N VAL A 119 -8.46 -6.75 13.23
CA VAL A 119 -7.94 -5.47 12.72
C VAL A 119 -6.87 -4.96 13.68
N THR A 120 -5.75 -4.54 13.14
CA THR A 120 -4.62 -3.97 13.89
C THR A 120 -4.54 -2.48 13.65
N ALA A 121 -3.84 -1.74 14.51
CA ALA A 121 -3.59 -0.31 14.32
C ALA A 121 -2.89 0.00 12.98
N GLU A 122 -2.12 -0.94 12.43
CA GLU A 122 -1.48 -0.77 11.12
C GLU A 122 -2.49 -0.87 9.97
N ASN A 123 -3.51 -1.75 10.08
CA ASN A 123 -4.60 -1.81 9.10
C ASN A 123 -5.46 -0.52 9.13
N GLU A 124 -5.78 -0.02 10.34
CA GLU A 124 -6.47 1.26 10.54
C GLU A 124 -5.66 2.42 9.93
N LEU A 125 -4.33 2.44 10.17
CA LEU A 125 -3.44 3.43 9.61
C LEU A 125 -3.42 3.37 8.07
N ALA A 126 -3.33 2.18 7.48
CA ALA A 126 -3.33 2.00 6.03
C ALA A 126 -4.60 2.58 5.38
N VAL A 127 -5.77 2.29 5.95
CA VAL A 127 -7.05 2.84 5.47
C VAL A 127 -7.08 4.36 5.65
N SER A 128 -6.68 4.86 6.81
CA SER A 128 -6.67 6.29 7.11
C SER A 128 -5.73 7.06 6.17
N MET A 129 -4.53 6.54 5.90
CA MET A 129 -3.57 7.16 4.98
C MET A 129 -4.19 7.35 3.59
N VAL A 130 -4.89 6.36 3.07
CA VAL A 130 -5.47 6.41 1.72
C VAL A 130 -6.74 7.27 1.70
N PHE A 131 -7.69 7.02 2.57
CA PHE A 131 -9.02 7.64 2.51
C PHE A 131 -9.07 9.03 3.14
N ASP A 132 -8.41 9.23 4.28
CA ASP A 132 -8.48 10.48 5.03
C ASP A 132 -7.38 11.47 4.60
N TYR A 133 -6.19 10.96 4.25
CA TYR A 133 -5.05 11.81 3.90
C TYR A 133 -4.74 11.85 2.40
N GLY A 134 -5.38 11.00 1.59
CA GLY A 134 -5.20 10.98 0.13
C GLY A 134 -3.85 10.42 -0.31
N ALA A 135 -3.28 9.50 0.48
CA ALA A 135 -2.03 8.84 0.13
C ALA A 135 -2.20 7.86 -1.03
N LYS A 136 -1.22 7.81 -1.93
CA LYS A 136 -1.15 6.88 -3.07
C LYS A 136 0.14 6.08 -3.03
N ILE A 137 0.02 4.79 -3.27
CA ILE A 137 1.16 3.88 -3.47
C ILE A 137 1.45 3.71 -4.97
N SER A 138 0.41 3.76 -5.79
CA SER A 138 0.50 3.69 -7.25
C SER A 138 -0.02 4.99 -7.88
N ASP A 139 0.72 5.55 -8.83
CA ASP A 139 0.25 6.68 -9.66
C ASP A 139 -0.84 6.26 -10.66
N LYS A 140 -0.98 4.96 -10.88
CA LYS A 140 -2.04 4.39 -11.70
C LYS A 140 -3.19 3.94 -10.81
N PRO A 141 -4.46 4.11 -11.24
CA PRO A 141 -5.57 3.53 -10.52
C PRO A 141 -5.41 2.00 -10.49
N ILE A 142 -5.59 1.40 -9.32
CA ILE A 142 -5.47 -0.05 -9.14
C ILE A 142 -6.81 -0.63 -8.73
N GLN A 143 -7.28 -1.65 -9.46
CA GLN A 143 -8.62 -2.22 -9.26
C GLN A 143 -8.59 -3.70 -8.90
N TRP A 144 -7.50 -4.38 -9.23
CA TRP A 144 -7.34 -5.81 -9.01
C TRP A 144 -5.96 -6.14 -8.48
N PHE A 145 -5.89 -7.21 -7.72
CA PHE A 145 -4.61 -7.78 -7.29
C PHE A 145 -4.67 -9.30 -7.23
N VAL A 146 -3.49 -9.89 -7.24
CA VAL A 146 -3.31 -11.35 -7.14
C VAL A 146 -1.95 -11.63 -6.53
N THR A 147 -1.81 -12.75 -5.82
CA THR A 147 -0.50 -13.19 -5.35
C THR A 147 0.40 -13.56 -6.54
N PRO A 148 1.72 -13.33 -6.49
CA PRO A 148 2.64 -13.68 -7.57
C PRO A 148 2.56 -15.17 -7.97
N ALA A 149 2.30 -16.06 -7.02
CA ALA A 149 2.17 -17.49 -7.29
C ALA A 149 0.93 -17.82 -8.15
N ALA A 150 -0.15 -17.06 -8.00
CA ALA A 150 -1.38 -17.25 -8.78
C ALA A 150 -1.39 -16.46 -10.10
N ALA A 151 -0.53 -15.42 -10.24
CA ALA A 151 -0.50 -14.52 -11.38
C ALA A 151 -0.38 -15.25 -12.74
N PRO A 152 0.50 -16.24 -12.96
CA PRO A 152 0.69 -16.86 -14.27
C PRO A 152 -0.58 -17.53 -14.83
N SER A 153 -1.48 -18.02 -13.98
CA SER A 153 -2.76 -18.62 -14.37
C SER A 153 -3.92 -17.65 -14.34
N SER A 154 -3.70 -16.45 -13.80
CA SER A 154 -4.74 -15.44 -13.61
C SER A 154 -5.10 -14.77 -14.93
N TRP A 155 -6.38 -14.39 -15.07
CA TRP A 155 -6.84 -13.56 -16.17
C TRP A 155 -6.21 -12.15 -16.15
N HIS A 156 -5.79 -11.66 -14.99
CA HIS A 156 -5.18 -10.35 -14.84
C HIS A 156 -3.95 -10.16 -15.74
N GLU A 157 -3.10 -11.19 -15.84
CA GLU A 157 -1.90 -11.16 -16.71
C GLU A 157 -2.23 -11.06 -18.20
N ARG A 158 -3.46 -11.36 -18.61
CA ARG A 158 -3.89 -11.36 -20.02
C ARG A 158 -4.86 -10.26 -20.37
N GLY A 159 -5.60 -9.76 -19.38
CA GLY A 159 -6.73 -8.86 -19.61
C GLY A 159 -6.65 -7.52 -18.91
N ALA A 160 -5.63 -7.31 -18.06
CA ALA A 160 -5.42 -6.07 -17.35
C ALA A 160 -3.96 -5.60 -17.49
N THR A 161 -3.72 -4.34 -17.21
CA THR A 161 -2.37 -3.76 -17.25
C THR A 161 -1.73 -3.82 -15.88
N PHE A 162 -0.49 -4.29 -15.83
CA PHE A 162 0.28 -4.37 -14.58
C PHE A 162 0.64 -2.97 -14.08
N ALA A 163 0.27 -2.66 -12.85
CA ALA A 163 0.56 -1.39 -12.18
C ALA A 163 1.85 -1.44 -11.36
N GLY A 164 2.08 -2.56 -10.66
CA GLY A 164 3.22 -2.72 -9.77
C GLY A 164 3.06 -3.92 -8.83
N GLN A 165 4.13 -4.21 -8.09
CA GLN A 165 4.08 -5.15 -6.99
C GLN A 165 4.33 -4.38 -5.70
N PHE A 166 3.37 -4.45 -4.77
CA PHE A 166 3.43 -3.81 -3.47
C PHE A 166 3.15 -4.89 -2.41
N GLY A 167 4.06 -5.01 -1.45
CA GLY A 167 4.00 -6.12 -0.50
C GLY A 167 4.00 -7.49 -1.21
N ALA A 168 3.11 -8.38 -0.80
CA ALA A 168 2.99 -9.74 -1.35
C ALA A 168 2.10 -9.83 -2.60
N HIS A 169 1.60 -8.73 -3.14
CA HIS A 169 0.62 -8.75 -4.23
C HIS A 169 1.10 -8.01 -5.47
N ARG A 170 0.65 -8.49 -6.64
CA ARG A 170 0.75 -7.82 -7.94
C ARG A 170 -0.56 -7.12 -8.22
N PHE A 171 -0.49 -5.83 -8.55
CA PHE A 171 -1.65 -4.98 -8.79
C PHE A 171 -1.83 -4.65 -10.26
N TYR A 172 -3.08 -4.45 -10.66
CA TYR A 172 -3.47 -4.26 -12.06
C TYR A 172 -4.58 -3.22 -12.17
N TYR A 173 -4.68 -2.61 -13.37
CA TYR A 173 -5.71 -1.63 -13.71
C TYR A 173 -6.21 -1.85 -15.16
N ASP A 174 -7.35 -1.25 -15.49
CA ASP A 174 -7.81 -1.14 -16.87
C ASP A 174 -7.13 0.06 -17.54
N SER A 175 -6.27 -0.19 -18.55
CA SER A 175 -5.57 0.87 -19.27
C SER A 175 -6.48 1.87 -19.97
N LYS A 176 -7.73 1.50 -20.25
CA LYS A 176 -8.72 2.42 -20.84
C LYS A 176 -9.07 3.58 -19.92
N LEU A 177 -8.94 3.40 -18.60
CA LEU A 177 -9.23 4.42 -17.61
C LEU A 177 -8.14 5.50 -17.51
N VAL A 178 -6.99 5.31 -18.14
CA VAL A 178 -5.82 6.23 -18.06
C VAL A 178 -5.59 6.98 -19.37
N MET A 179 -6.33 6.67 -20.43
CA MET A 179 -6.11 7.24 -21.77
C MET A 179 -6.82 8.58 -22.00
N ASP A 180 -7.72 9.01 -21.12
CA ASP A 180 -8.55 10.20 -21.33
C ASP A 180 -7.87 11.52 -20.88
N ASP A 181 -6.69 11.47 -20.25
CA ASP A 181 -5.99 12.68 -19.78
C ASP A 181 -4.91 13.21 -20.78
N ALA A 182 -4.89 12.71 -22.01
CA ALA A 182 -3.85 13.02 -23.01
C ALA A 182 -4.39 13.85 -24.19
N GLU A 183 -5.33 14.81 -23.95
CA GLU A 183 -5.69 15.85 -24.92
C GLU A 183 -5.39 17.27 -24.42
#